data_877403a80da65a492463eced5f8b0408
#
_entry.id   877403a80da65a492463eced5f8b0408
#
_cell.length_a   1.000
_cell.length_b   1.000
_cell.length_c   1.000
_cell.angle_alpha   90.00
_cell.angle_beta   90.00
_cell.angle_gamma   90.00
#
_symmetry.space_group_name_H-M   'P 1'
#
loop_
_entity.id
_entity.type
_entity.pdbx_description
1 polymer ?
#
loop_
_entity_poly.entity_id
_entity_poly.type
_entity_poly.pdbx_seq_one_letter_code
_entity_poly.pdbx_strand_id
1 'polypeptide(L)'
;YEISACLVGSEMCIRDRGEGMPLQAGMIFTIEPMINAGKAGTSVLSDGWTVVTKDRSLSAQWEHTVAVTETGFDLLTPWPEGTGDYPAI
;
A
#
# COMPACT_ATOMS: atom_id res chain seq x y z
N TYR A 1 6.47 9.35 -9.49
CA TYR A 1 6.45 8.28 -8.50
C TYR A 1 5.65 7.08 -8.98
N GLU A 2 6.17 5.90 -8.73
CA GLU A 2 5.45 4.65 -8.98
C GLU A 2 4.77 4.19 -7.71
N ILE A 3 3.48 3.84 -7.79
CA ILE A 3 2.67 3.41 -6.66
C ILE A 3 2.13 2.01 -6.94
N SER A 4 2.29 1.10 -5.98
CA SER A 4 1.69 -0.24 -6.00
C SER A 4 0.74 -0.41 -4.83
N ALA A 5 -0.39 -1.09 -5.05
CA ALA A 5 -1.33 -1.45 -4.00
C ALA A 5 -1.66 -2.94 -4.08
N CYS A 6 -1.72 -3.60 -2.93
CA CYS A 6 -2.02 -5.02 -2.83
C CYS A 6 -3.23 -5.27 -1.92
N LEU A 7 -4.02 -6.28 -2.25
CA LEU A 7 -5.13 -6.75 -1.42
C LEU A 7 -4.64 -7.77 -0.39
N VAL A 8 -5.14 -7.68 0.84
CA VAL A 8 -4.85 -8.66 1.90
C VAL A 8 -5.40 -10.03 1.51
N GLY A 9 -4.56 -11.06 1.60
CA GLY A 9 -4.94 -12.44 1.30
C GLY A 9 -4.96 -12.79 -0.18
N SER A 10 -4.57 -11.86 -1.06
CA SER A 10 -4.34 -12.14 -2.47
C SER A 10 -2.99 -11.60 -2.91
N GLU A 11 -2.29 -12.34 -3.76
CA GLU A 11 -1.02 -11.88 -4.35
C GLU A 11 -1.24 -10.85 -5.47
N MET A 12 -2.44 -10.32 -5.59
CA MET A 12 -2.81 -9.42 -6.68
C MET A 12 -2.40 -7.99 -6.36
N CYS A 13 -1.26 -7.58 -6.88
CA CYS A 13 -0.85 -6.19 -6.93
C CYS A 13 -1.53 -5.52 -8.12
N ILE A 14 -2.44 -4.59 -7.86
CA ILE A 14 -3.14 -3.86 -8.91
C ILE A 14 -2.30 -2.64 -9.25
N ARG A 15 -1.69 -2.65 -10.42
CA ARG A 15 -0.84 -1.57 -10.91
C ARG A 15 -1.56 -0.67 -11.91
N ASP A 16 -2.55 -1.18 -12.60
CA ASP A 16 -3.15 -0.51 -13.73
C ASP A 16 -4.51 0.11 -13.41
N ARG A 17 -4.67 1.32 -13.88
CA ARG A 17 -5.91 2.09 -13.72
C ARG A 17 -7.04 1.44 -14.51
N GLY A 18 -8.18 1.20 -13.84
CA GLY A 18 -9.39 0.66 -14.47
C GLY A 18 -9.45 -0.85 -14.55
N GLU A 19 -8.40 -1.56 -14.11
CA GLU A 19 -8.41 -3.01 -13.98
C GLU A 19 -8.44 -3.39 -12.51
N GLY A 20 -9.56 -3.84 -12.02
CA GLY A 20 -9.69 -4.22 -10.64
C GLY A 20 -11.05 -4.80 -10.33
N MET A 21 -11.11 -5.48 -9.20
CA MET A 21 -12.35 -6.03 -8.67
C MET A 21 -13.19 -4.90 -8.07
N PRO A 22 -14.50 -4.83 -8.33
CA PRO A 22 -15.37 -3.89 -7.64
C PRO A 22 -15.33 -4.10 -6.13
N LEU A 23 -15.27 -3.02 -5.37
CA LEU A 23 -15.32 -3.09 -3.92
C LEU A 23 -16.72 -3.41 -3.45
N GLN A 24 -16.83 -4.32 -2.48
CA GLN A 24 -18.10 -4.71 -1.86
C GLN A 24 -18.00 -4.55 -0.35
N ALA A 25 -19.09 -4.15 0.29
CA ALA A 25 -19.18 -4.05 1.73
C ALA A 25 -18.78 -5.38 2.41
N GLY A 26 -17.98 -5.30 3.44
CA GLY A 26 -17.41 -6.45 4.13
C GLY A 26 -16.02 -6.87 3.66
N MET A 27 -15.54 -6.35 2.55
CA MET A 27 -14.15 -6.57 2.14
C MET A 27 -13.18 -5.84 3.06
N ILE A 28 -12.06 -6.50 3.37
CA ILE A 28 -10.96 -5.93 4.14
C ILE A 28 -9.69 -6.07 3.31
N PHE A 29 -8.95 -4.98 3.17
CA PHE A 29 -7.68 -4.98 2.45
C PHE A 29 -6.74 -3.91 2.99
N THR A 30 -5.48 -3.98 2.59
CA THR A 30 -4.50 -2.95 2.93
C THR A 30 -4.24 -2.03 1.75
N ILE A 31 -3.93 -0.78 2.07
CA ILE A 31 -3.39 0.20 1.12
C ILE A 31 -1.96 0.46 1.57
N GLU A 32 -1.00 0.01 0.77
CA GLU A 32 0.41 0.02 1.14
C GLU A 32 1.31 0.46 -0.02
N PRO A 33 1.18 1.70 -0.47
CA PRO A 33 1.97 2.19 -1.58
C PRO A 33 3.46 2.23 -1.22
N MET A 34 4.29 1.82 -2.16
CA MET A 34 5.73 2.05 -2.11
C MET A 34 6.06 3.24 -3.01
N ILE A 35 6.66 4.27 -2.42
CA ILE A 35 6.98 5.53 -3.11
C ILE A 35 8.49 5.61 -3.26
N ASN A 36 8.96 5.54 -4.50
CA ASN A 36 10.39 5.58 -4.82
C ASN A 36 10.79 6.96 -5.34
N ALA A 37 11.91 7.47 -4.85
CA ALA A 37 12.48 8.72 -5.37
C ALA A 37 13.05 8.55 -6.79
N GLY A 38 13.39 7.34 -7.18
CA GLY A 38 13.91 6.99 -8.50
C GLY A 38 12.97 6.09 -9.30
N LYS A 39 13.53 5.03 -9.88
CA LYS A 39 12.81 4.12 -10.76
C LYS A 39 12.05 3.04 -9.98
N ALA A 40 11.06 2.43 -10.63
CA ALA A 40 10.21 1.39 -10.03
C ALA A 40 10.90 0.04 -9.84
N GLY A 41 11.98 -0.24 -10.55
CA GLY A 41 12.67 -1.52 -10.50
C GLY A 41 13.18 -1.87 -9.10
N THR A 42 13.03 -3.14 -8.71
CA THR A 42 13.45 -3.66 -7.41
C THR A 42 14.39 -4.86 -7.56
N SER A 43 15.13 -5.15 -6.50
CA SER A 43 15.97 -6.34 -6.40
C SER A 43 15.76 -7.01 -5.05
N VAL A 44 15.72 -8.34 -5.04
CA VAL A 44 15.68 -9.13 -3.82
C VAL A 44 17.11 -9.45 -3.42
N LEU A 45 17.47 -9.21 -2.16
CA LEU A 45 18.81 -9.50 -1.64
C LEU A 45 19.02 -11.00 -1.45
N SER A 46 20.27 -11.40 -1.12
CA SER A 46 20.67 -12.79 -0.96
C SER A 46 19.95 -13.54 0.16
N ASP A 47 19.33 -12.82 1.11
CA ASP A 47 18.49 -13.42 2.15
C ASP A 47 17.16 -13.97 1.62
N GLY A 48 16.83 -13.70 0.34
CA GLY A 48 15.57 -14.11 -0.28
C GLY A 48 14.33 -13.37 0.21
N TRP A 49 14.52 -12.33 1.01
CA TRP A 49 13.42 -11.60 1.67
C TRP A 49 13.52 -10.09 1.47
N THR A 50 14.66 -9.49 1.76
CA THR A 50 14.83 -8.04 1.69
C THR A 50 14.75 -7.54 0.26
N VAL A 51 13.87 -6.58 0.02
CA VAL A 51 13.68 -5.94 -1.28
C VAL A 51 14.19 -4.51 -1.21
N VAL A 52 15.02 -4.14 -2.17
CA VAL A 52 15.58 -2.78 -2.30
C VAL A 52 15.27 -2.22 -3.68
N THR A 53 15.31 -0.90 -3.82
CA THR A 53 15.26 -0.28 -5.14
C THR A 53 16.49 -0.69 -5.94
N LYS A 54 16.30 -1.05 -7.21
CA LYS A 54 17.39 -1.50 -8.08
C LYS A 54 18.43 -0.41 -8.31
N ASP A 55 18.00 0.85 -8.37
CA ASP A 55 18.87 2.01 -8.56
C ASP A 55 19.42 2.59 -7.25
N ARG A 56 19.12 1.95 -6.09
CA ARG A 56 19.56 2.39 -4.77
C ARG A 56 18.99 3.74 -4.32
N SER A 57 17.96 4.23 -4.97
CA SER A 57 17.25 5.44 -4.54
C SER A 57 16.45 5.20 -3.28
N LEU A 58 16.11 6.29 -2.58
CA LEU A 58 15.27 6.23 -1.39
C LEU A 58 13.88 5.73 -1.73
N SER A 59 13.31 4.94 -0.83
CA SER A 59 11.94 4.45 -0.91
C SER A 59 11.27 4.59 0.44
N ALA A 60 9.99 4.90 0.43
CA ALA A 60 9.16 4.94 1.63
C ALA A 60 7.91 4.12 1.42
N GLN A 61 7.43 3.50 2.48
CA GLN A 61 6.19 2.74 2.50
C GLN A 61 5.38 3.10 3.74
N TRP A 62 4.09 3.12 3.58
CA TRP A 62 3.14 3.17 4.68
C TRP A 62 1.96 2.26 4.36
N GLU A 63 1.38 1.67 5.38
CA GLU A 63 0.29 0.71 5.22
C GLU A 63 -0.87 1.07 6.14
N HIS A 64 -2.07 1.07 5.56
CA HIS A 64 -3.30 1.12 6.30
C HIS A 64 -4.19 -0.07 5.94
N THR A 65 -4.87 -0.60 6.95
CA THR A 65 -5.92 -1.60 6.77
C THR A 65 -7.27 -0.92 6.78
N VAL A 66 -8.08 -1.18 5.77
CA VAL A 66 -9.42 -0.61 5.61
C VAL A 66 -10.46 -1.69 5.46
N ALA A 67 -11.65 -1.43 5.96
CA ALA A 67 -12.85 -2.25 5.75
C ALA A 67 -13.84 -1.47 4.90
N VAL A 68 -14.37 -2.10 3.86
CA VAL A 68 -15.40 -1.47 3.00
C VAL A 68 -16.75 -1.55 3.71
N THR A 69 -17.43 -0.42 3.78
CA THR A 69 -18.80 -0.33 4.33
C THR A 69 -19.80 -0.03 3.22
N GLU A 70 -21.09 -0.06 3.54
CA GLU A 70 -22.17 0.29 2.60
C GLU A 70 -22.05 1.72 2.05
N THR A 71 -21.47 2.64 2.82
CA THR A 71 -21.41 4.08 2.49
C THR A 71 -20.00 4.60 2.29
N GLY A 72 -18.97 3.77 2.44
CA GLY A 72 -17.58 4.20 2.35
C GLY A 72 -16.62 3.17 2.92
N PHE A 73 -15.83 3.56 3.91
CA PHE A 73 -14.85 2.69 4.53
C PHE A 73 -14.61 3.03 6.00
N ASP A 74 -14.12 2.04 6.74
CA ASP A 74 -13.58 2.21 8.10
C ASP A 74 -12.08 2.03 8.07
N LEU A 75 -11.34 2.95 8.68
CA LEU A 75 -9.89 2.84 8.84
C LEU A 75 -9.60 2.03 10.12
N LEU A 76 -9.06 0.82 9.96
CA LEU A 76 -8.78 -0.09 11.07
C LEU A 76 -7.44 0.18 11.76
N THR A 77 -6.55 0.90 11.09
CA THR A 77 -5.22 1.27 11.59
C THR A 77 -5.05 2.79 11.61
N PRO A 78 -5.80 3.51 12.46
CA PRO A 78 -5.70 4.97 12.54
C PRO A 78 -4.31 5.39 13.03
N TRP A 79 -3.93 6.64 12.78
CA TRP A 79 -2.73 7.23 13.33
C TRP A 79 -2.77 7.15 14.87
N PRO A 80 -1.68 6.75 15.52
CA PRO A 80 -1.62 6.78 16.99
C PRO A 80 -1.84 8.19 17.52
N GLU A 81 -2.55 8.30 18.64
CA GLU A 81 -2.73 9.58 19.31
C GLU A 81 -1.36 10.22 19.65
N GLY A 82 -1.26 11.53 19.44
CA GLY A 82 -0.04 12.29 19.73
C GLY A 82 1.05 12.25 18.66
N THR A 83 0.79 11.65 17.48
CA THR A 83 1.77 11.61 16.38
C THR A 83 1.81 12.89 15.53
N GLY A 84 1.11 13.95 15.92
CA GLY A 84 1.15 15.25 15.26
C GLY A 84 0.11 15.42 14.15
N ASP A 85 0.24 16.51 13.41
CA ASP A 85 -0.71 16.90 12.36
C ASP A 85 -0.44 16.10 11.07
N TYR A 86 -0.83 14.84 11.05
CA TYR A 86 -0.86 14.09 9.81
C TYR A 86 -2.18 14.35 9.09
N PRO A 87 -2.17 14.41 7.75
CA PRO A 87 -3.41 14.62 7.01
C PRO A 87 -4.41 13.52 7.32
N ALA A 88 -5.67 13.92 7.53
CA ALA A 88 -6.77 12.97 7.64
C ALA A 88 -6.89 12.18 6.33
N ILE A 89 -7.04 10.90 6.47
CA ILE A 89 -7.29 10.01 5.34
C ILE A 89 -8.80 9.96 5.10
#